data_b4fcd966b3215cedf5421e17c395b337
#
_entry.id   b4fcd966b3215cedf5421e17c395b337
#
_cell.length_a   1.000
_cell.length_b   1.000
_cell.length_c   1.000
_cell.angle_alpha   90.00
_cell.angle_beta   90.00
_cell.angle_gamma   90.00
#
_symmetry.space_group_name_H-M   'P 1'
#
loop_
_entity.id
_entity.type
_entity.pdbx_description
1 polymer ?
#
loop_
_entity_poly.entity_id
_entity_poly.type
_entity_poly.pdbx_seq_one_letter_code
_entity_poly.pdbx_strand_id
1 'polypeptide(L)'
;MRVAAALERGVAFDRRRYVRHAVAIGGGLSANIRPATPIVVVDLSAGGCGIEIGIHVDVDTLVWLKLPGLESWPCRVAWSRDGRAGLTFDHPLHPAVVERFVAAGG
;
A
#
# COMPACT_ATOMS: atom_id res chain seq x y z
N MET A 1 16.79 20.08 -1.88
CA MET A 1 16.42 19.69 -1.48
C MET A 1 16.32 19.24 -1.50
N ARG A 2 16.30 19.36 -1.55
CA ARG A 2 15.84 18.90 -1.18
C ARG A 2 16.00 17.97 -1.35
N VAL A 3 16.14 17.96 -1.46
CA VAL A 3 15.99 17.16 -1.14
C VAL A 3 15.96 16.68 -1.05
N ALA A 4 15.97 16.80 -1.01
CA ALA A 4 15.67 16.41 -0.46
C ALA A 4 15.53 16.04 -0.28
N ALA A 5 15.56 16.11 -0.11
CA ALA A 5 15.17 15.83 0.47
C ALA A 5 15.13 15.27 0.52
N ALA A 6 15.24 15.31 0.61
CA ALA A 6 14.93 14.90 1.03
C ALA A 6 15.20 14.36 1.14
N LEU A 7 15.36 14.49 1.37
CA LEU A 7 15.36 14.11 1.75
C LEU A 7 15.43 13.87 2.15
N GLU A 8 15.43 13.88 2.50
CA GLU A 8 15.18 13.74 2.94
C GLU A 8 14.97 13.33 3.32
N ARG A 9 14.75 13.44 3.87
CA ARG A 9 14.28 13.01 4.14
C ARG A 9 14.26 11.95 4.08
N GLY A 10 14.51 11.63 4.53
CA GLY A 10 14.37 10.62 4.50
C GLY A 10 14.21 9.90 3.73
N VAL A 11 14.49 9.95 3.67
CA VAL A 11 14.06 9.64 2.92
C VAL A 11 13.59 9.14 2.50
N ALA A 12 14.28 9.59 2.88
CA ALA A 12 12.96 9.13 2.96
C ALA A 12 12.46 8.62 1.67
N PHE A 13 11.69 7.71 1.79
CA PHE A 13 11.09 7.09 0.63
C PHE A 13 10.28 8.12 -0.16
N ASP A 14 10.63 8.32 -1.43
CA ASP A 14 9.91 9.23 -2.29
C ASP A 14 8.90 8.44 -3.11
N ARG A 15 7.64 8.56 -2.74
CA ARG A 15 6.55 7.82 -3.36
C ARG A 15 6.33 8.21 -4.82
N ARG A 16 6.81 9.39 -5.23
CA ARG A 16 6.69 9.84 -6.62
C ARG A 16 7.61 9.10 -7.57
N ARG A 17 8.55 8.31 -7.04
CA ARG A 17 9.45 7.50 -7.86
C ARG A 17 8.71 6.36 -8.55
N TYR A 18 7.53 6.02 -8.09
CA TYR A 18 6.77 4.88 -8.60
C TYR A 18 5.49 5.35 -9.25
N VAL A 19 5.23 4.81 -10.43
CA VAL A 19 3.98 5.11 -11.15
C VAL A 19 2.82 4.48 -10.40
N ARG A 20 1.76 5.27 -10.24
CA ARG A 20 0.54 4.83 -9.57
C ARG A 20 -0.51 4.48 -10.59
N HIS A 21 -1.14 3.33 -10.41
CA HIS A 21 -2.16 2.83 -11.31
C HIS A 21 -3.50 2.75 -10.58
N ALA A 22 -4.55 3.25 -11.22
CA ALA A 22 -5.90 3.07 -10.69
C ALA A 22 -6.30 1.61 -10.89
N VAL A 23 -6.78 0.98 -9.83
CA VAL A 23 -7.18 -0.44 -9.86
C VAL A 23 -8.42 -0.64 -8.98
N ALA A 24 -8.96 -1.84 -9.00
CA ALA A 24 -10.03 -2.26 -8.09
C ALA A 24 -9.78 -3.71 -7.73
N ILE A 25 -8.99 -3.94 -6.68
CA ILE A 25 -8.55 -5.28 -6.31
C ILE A 25 -9.00 -5.58 -4.89
N GLY A 26 -9.85 -6.60 -4.73
CA GLY A 26 -10.22 -7.08 -3.41
C GLY A 26 -9.06 -7.78 -2.74
N GLY A 27 -8.89 -7.54 -1.45
CA GLY A 27 -7.83 -8.15 -0.67
C GLY A 27 -8.19 -8.12 0.81
N GLY A 28 -7.17 -8.33 1.65
CA GLY A 28 -7.33 -8.31 3.08
C GLY A 28 -6.21 -7.55 3.75
N LEU A 29 -6.51 -6.98 4.91
CA LEU A 29 -5.55 -6.28 5.74
C LEU A 29 -5.61 -6.84 7.14
N SER A 30 -4.47 -7.21 7.70
CA SER A 30 -4.43 -7.71 9.06
C SER A 30 -3.34 -7.02 9.85
N ALA A 31 -3.55 -6.94 11.16
CA ALA A 31 -2.59 -6.41 12.11
C ALA A 31 -2.44 -7.44 13.22
N ASN A 32 -1.20 -7.81 13.50
CA ASN A 32 -0.90 -8.80 14.54
C ASN A 32 -1.62 -10.12 14.25
N ILE A 33 -2.34 -10.63 15.24
CA ILE A 33 -3.01 -11.93 15.17
C ILE A 33 -4.49 -11.81 14.80
N ARG A 34 -4.94 -10.62 14.43
CA ARG A 34 -6.35 -10.42 14.10
C ARG A 34 -6.67 -11.01 12.74
N PRO A 35 -7.90 -11.50 12.55
CA PRO A 35 -8.33 -11.94 11.23
C PRO A 35 -8.22 -10.77 10.23
N ALA A 36 -8.02 -11.12 8.98
CA ALA A 36 -7.91 -10.12 7.93
C ALA A 36 -9.23 -9.36 7.77
N THR A 37 -9.15 -8.06 7.62
CA THR A 37 -10.28 -7.21 7.29
C THR A 37 -10.36 -7.07 5.78
N PRO A 38 -11.52 -7.30 5.16
CA PRO A 38 -11.66 -7.09 3.72
C PRO A 38 -11.40 -5.64 3.34
N ILE A 39 -10.66 -5.43 2.26
CA ILE A 39 -10.38 -4.11 1.72
C ILE A 39 -10.44 -4.14 0.20
N VAL A 40 -10.46 -2.95 -0.40
CA VAL A 40 -10.32 -2.83 -1.85
C VAL A 40 -9.12 -1.91 -2.11
N VAL A 41 -8.18 -2.39 -2.90
CA VAL A 41 -7.06 -1.57 -3.35
C VAL A 41 -7.57 -0.74 -4.52
N VAL A 42 -7.46 0.58 -4.40
CA VAL A 42 -7.97 1.52 -5.42
C VAL A 42 -6.87 2.16 -6.24
N ASP A 43 -5.65 2.16 -5.74
CA ASP A 43 -4.48 2.51 -6.54
C ASP A 43 -3.30 1.67 -6.08
N LEU A 44 -2.38 1.39 -7.00
CA LEU A 44 -1.25 0.50 -6.73
C LEU A 44 -0.02 1.02 -7.42
N SER A 45 1.09 0.99 -6.71
CA SER A 45 2.42 1.25 -7.25
C SER A 45 3.39 0.23 -6.66
N ALA A 46 4.63 0.24 -7.12
CA ALA A 46 5.64 -0.64 -6.54
C ALA A 46 5.93 -0.29 -5.07
N GLY A 47 5.74 0.96 -4.67
CA GLY A 47 6.09 1.41 -3.33
C GLY A 47 4.94 1.46 -2.34
N GLY A 48 3.70 1.29 -2.78
CA GLY A 48 2.56 1.38 -1.88
C GLY A 48 1.24 1.31 -2.59
N CYS A 49 0.17 1.51 -1.84
CA CYS A 49 -1.17 1.47 -2.41
C CYS A 49 -2.13 2.32 -1.59
N GLY A 50 -3.25 2.69 -2.23
CA GLY A 50 -4.39 3.27 -1.53
C GLY A 50 -5.46 2.20 -1.39
N ILE A 51 -6.14 2.20 -0.26
CA ILE A 51 -7.19 1.21 0.02
C ILE A 51 -8.45 1.89 0.52
N GLU A 52 -9.57 1.21 0.29
CA GLU A 52 -10.82 1.49 0.99
C GLU A 52 -11.01 0.43 2.05
N ILE A 53 -11.34 0.85 3.25
CA ILE A 53 -11.47 -0.03 4.40
C ILE A 53 -12.60 0.46 5.31
N GLY A 54 -13.35 -0.48 5.87
CA GLY A 54 -14.52 -0.15 6.68
C GLY A 54 -14.22 0.15 8.13
N ILE A 55 -12.96 0.08 8.55
CA ILE A 55 -12.57 0.39 9.94
C ILE A 55 -11.46 1.43 9.93
N HIS A 56 -11.28 2.09 11.06
CA HIS A 56 -10.16 3.01 11.22
C HIS A 56 -8.87 2.23 11.45
N VAL A 57 -7.79 2.69 10.82
CA VAL A 57 -6.44 2.18 11.08
C VAL A 57 -5.54 3.37 11.44
N ASP A 58 -4.66 3.14 12.40
CA ASP A 58 -3.79 4.22 12.88
C ASP A 58 -2.56 4.38 11.99
N VAL A 59 -2.17 5.64 11.81
CA VAL A 59 -0.94 5.98 11.07
C VAL A 59 0.26 5.34 11.78
N ASP A 60 1.22 4.92 11.00
CA ASP A 60 2.47 4.26 11.42
C ASP A 60 2.29 2.85 11.98
N THR A 61 1.10 2.29 11.91
CA THR A 61 0.86 0.91 12.30
C THR A 61 1.43 -0.03 11.23
N LEU A 62 2.09 -1.08 11.68
CA LEU A 62 2.51 -2.18 10.80
C LEU A 62 1.30 -3.05 10.50
N VAL A 63 1.04 -3.25 9.23
CA VAL A 63 -0.07 -4.09 8.77
C VAL A 63 0.42 -5.02 7.67
N TRP A 64 -0.34 -6.07 7.43
CA TRP A 64 -0.03 -7.06 6.39
C TRP A 64 -1.11 -7.01 5.33
N LEU A 65 -0.69 -6.73 4.10
CA LEU A 65 -1.60 -6.66 2.96
C LEU A 65 -1.60 -8.02 2.25
N LYS A 66 -2.78 -8.58 2.04
CA LYS A 66 -2.94 -9.82 1.30
C LYS A 66 -3.68 -9.55 0.00
N LEU A 67 -3.02 -9.79 -1.12
CA LEU A 67 -3.60 -9.69 -2.45
C LEU A 67 -3.68 -11.08 -3.07
N PRO A 68 -4.59 -11.28 -4.05
CA PRO A 68 -4.73 -12.60 -4.68
C PRO A 68 -3.41 -13.08 -5.30
N GLY A 69 -3.01 -14.28 -4.96
CA GLY A 69 -1.80 -14.89 -5.53
C GLY A 69 -0.49 -14.36 -4.99
N LEU A 70 -0.52 -13.49 -3.98
CA LEU A 70 0.67 -12.92 -3.38
C LEU A 70 0.69 -13.28 -1.90
N GLU A 71 1.86 -13.56 -1.37
CA GLU A 71 1.98 -13.75 0.08
C GLU A 71 1.76 -12.43 0.80
N SER A 72 1.46 -12.48 2.10
CA SER A 72 1.21 -11.27 2.89
C SER A 72 2.40 -10.33 2.82
N TRP A 73 2.12 -9.05 2.55
CA TRP A 73 3.14 -8.04 2.29
C TRP A 73 3.16 -7.01 3.41
N PRO A 74 4.30 -6.82 4.07
CA PRO A 74 4.35 -5.89 5.22
C PRO A 74 4.30 -4.45 4.75
N CYS A 75 3.46 -3.66 5.42
CA CYS A 75 3.22 -2.27 5.09
C CYS A 75 3.12 -1.43 6.34
N ARG A 76 3.27 -0.12 6.17
CA ARG A 76 2.96 0.85 7.20
C ARG A 76 1.86 1.77 6.72
N VAL A 77 0.96 2.12 7.63
CA VAL A 77 -0.11 3.06 7.32
C VAL A 77 0.49 4.46 7.24
N ALA A 78 0.45 5.06 6.06
CA ALA A 78 1.00 6.39 5.84
C ALA A 78 0.00 7.48 6.17
N TRP A 79 -1.27 7.23 5.92
CA TRP A 79 -2.37 8.14 6.26
C TRP A 79 -3.67 7.35 6.33
N SER A 80 -4.64 7.91 7.05
CA SER A 80 -5.94 7.26 7.22
C SER A 80 -7.00 8.33 7.39
N ARG A 81 -8.08 8.26 6.57
CA ARG A 81 -9.13 9.26 6.60
C ARG A 81 -10.35 8.79 5.83
N ASP A 82 -11.53 8.94 6.44
CA ASP A 82 -12.83 8.81 5.75
C ASP A 82 -12.99 7.48 5.00
N GLY A 83 -12.64 6.38 5.66
CA GLY A 83 -12.80 5.06 5.06
C GLY A 83 -11.72 4.71 4.06
N ARG A 84 -10.65 5.49 4.00
CA ARG A 84 -9.53 5.24 3.10
C ARG A 84 -8.23 5.30 3.87
N ALA A 85 -7.22 4.62 3.35
CA ALA A 85 -5.88 4.66 3.92
C ALA A 85 -4.85 4.50 2.82
N GLY A 86 -3.69 5.08 3.05
CA GLY A 86 -2.53 4.88 2.20
C GLY A 86 -1.54 4.00 2.92
N LEU A 87 -1.01 3.02 2.20
CA LEU A 87 -0.02 2.08 2.73
C LEU A 87 1.28 2.25 2.00
N THR A 88 2.37 2.32 2.75
CA THR A 88 3.73 2.29 2.20
C THR A 88 4.28 0.90 2.44
N PHE A 89 4.78 0.26 1.38
CA PHE A 89 5.34 -1.08 1.50
C PHE A 89 6.72 -1.00 2.15
N ASP A 90 7.01 -1.94 3.05
CA ASP A 90 8.35 -2.04 3.65
C ASP A 90 9.39 -2.38 2.59
N HIS A 91 8.99 -3.19 1.59
CA HIS A 91 9.82 -3.53 0.44
C HIS A 91 9.02 -3.28 -0.82
N PRO A 92 9.57 -2.62 -1.83
CA PRO A 92 8.84 -2.42 -3.08
C PRO A 92 8.45 -3.75 -3.72
N LEU A 93 7.30 -3.76 -4.38
CA LEU A 93 6.93 -4.87 -5.24
C LEU A 93 7.77 -4.82 -6.52
N HIS A 94 8.10 -5.99 -7.05
CA HIS A 94 8.74 -6.04 -8.36
C HIS A 94 7.80 -5.44 -9.41
N PRO A 95 8.30 -4.64 -10.36
CA PRO A 95 7.44 -4.03 -11.38
C PRO A 95 6.57 -5.03 -12.14
N ALA A 96 7.08 -6.23 -12.40
CA ALA A 96 6.30 -7.25 -13.09
C ALA A 96 5.09 -7.71 -12.28
N VAL A 97 5.19 -7.69 -10.94
CA VAL A 97 4.06 -8.02 -10.07
C VAL A 97 3.01 -6.92 -10.14
N VAL A 98 3.44 -5.66 -10.11
CA VAL A 98 2.53 -4.53 -10.26
C VAL A 98 1.79 -4.62 -11.59
N GLU A 99 2.51 -4.86 -12.67
CA GLU A 99 1.92 -4.96 -14.00
C GLU A 99 0.88 -6.08 -14.09
N ARG A 100 1.17 -7.20 -13.44
CA ARG A 100 0.23 -8.32 -13.43
C ARG A 100 -1.08 -7.94 -12.74
N PHE A 101 -1.01 -7.25 -11.61
CA PHE A 101 -2.22 -6.80 -10.92
C PHE A 101 -2.96 -5.74 -11.72
N VAL A 102 -2.26 -4.81 -12.34
CA VAL A 102 -2.88 -3.77 -13.17
C VAL A 102 -3.60 -4.40 -14.37
N ALA A 103 -2.97 -5.37 -15.03
CA ALA A 103 -3.57 -6.03 -16.18
C ALA A 103 -4.78 -6.86 -15.79
N ALA A 104 -4.78 -7.47 -14.61
CA ALA A 104 -5.87 -8.35 -14.17
C ALA A 104 -7.01 -7.58 -13.51
N GLY A 105 -6.70 -6.52 -12.78
CA GLY A 105 -7.67 -5.85 -11.93
C GLY A 105 -7.91 -4.39 -12.26
N GLY A 106 -7.17 -3.88 -13.22
CA GLY A 106 -7.26 -2.48 -13.61
C GLY A 106 -8.38 -2.21 -14.56
#